data_6589c8fa1b69e54c6233e9ac817e620a
#
_entry.id   6589c8fa1b69e54c6233e9ac817e620a
#
_cell.length_a   1.000
_cell.length_b   1.000
_cell.length_c   1.000
_cell.angle_alpha   90.00
_cell.angle_beta   90.00
_cell.angle_gamma   90.00
#
_symmetry.space_group_name_H-M   'P 1'
#
loop_
_entity.id
_entity.type
_entity.pdbx_description
1 polymer ?
#
loop_
_entity_poly.entity_id
_entity_poly.type
_entity_poly.pdbx_seq_one_letter_code
_entity_poly.pdbx_strand_id
1 'polypeptide(L)'
;MNFCSECGARVALRVPPGDNLPRHVCDACGTIHYQNPRMIVGCVAEWEGKILLCKRAIEPRYGLWTVPAGFLENGETTAAGAQRETLEEAKARVEIDTLFALYNLPHINQVYMLFRGRLLDLDFGPGEESLETRLVGETEVPWNEIAFVTVRNTLIHYFNDRRSGHFGFHMGTVSPMGRSSGPQGEAVRPNL
;
A
#
# COMPACT_ATOMS: atom_id res chain seq x y z
N MET A 1 -8.68 1.67 -20.57
CA MET A 1 -8.03 1.08 -21.79
C MET A 1 -8.74 1.60 -23.03
N ASN A 2 -8.00 2.05 -24.06
CA ASN A 2 -8.58 2.61 -25.29
C ASN A 2 -8.35 1.71 -26.51
N PHE A 3 -7.32 0.88 -26.44
CA PHE A 3 -6.91 -0.01 -27.54
C PHE A 3 -6.68 -1.43 -27.04
N CYS A 4 -6.92 -2.38 -27.93
CA CYS A 4 -6.70 -3.80 -27.69
C CYS A 4 -5.20 -4.12 -27.65
N SER A 5 -4.73 -4.85 -26.63
CA SER A 5 -3.33 -5.28 -26.54
C SER A 5 -2.95 -6.34 -27.56
N GLU A 6 -3.94 -7.05 -28.14
CA GLU A 6 -3.70 -8.15 -29.10
C GLU A 6 -3.59 -7.66 -30.55
N CYS A 7 -4.47 -6.71 -30.96
CA CYS A 7 -4.54 -6.32 -32.38
C CYS A 7 -4.46 -4.80 -32.62
N GLY A 8 -4.35 -3.99 -31.56
CA GLY A 8 -4.24 -2.54 -31.67
C GLY A 8 -5.54 -1.79 -32.02
N ALA A 9 -6.65 -2.49 -32.32
CA ALA A 9 -7.93 -1.86 -32.61
C ALA A 9 -8.56 -1.21 -31.37
N ARG A 10 -9.49 -0.28 -31.56
CA ARG A 10 -10.22 0.33 -30.44
C ARG A 10 -11.07 -0.70 -29.70
N VAL A 11 -11.19 -0.53 -28.39
CA VAL A 11 -12.07 -1.35 -27.54
C VAL A 11 -13.28 -0.55 -27.09
N ALA A 12 -14.42 -1.24 -26.91
CA ALA A 12 -15.65 -0.68 -26.37
C ALA A 12 -15.94 -1.27 -24.99
N LEU A 13 -16.48 -0.46 -24.08
CA LEU A 13 -16.94 -0.92 -22.77
C LEU A 13 -18.35 -1.47 -22.91
N ARG A 14 -18.53 -2.78 -22.75
CA ARG A 14 -19.83 -3.47 -22.80
C ARG A 14 -19.83 -4.74 -21.98
N VAL A 15 -21.02 -5.25 -21.64
CA VAL A 15 -21.19 -6.54 -20.96
C VAL A 15 -21.08 -7.63 -22.03
N PRO A 16 -20.02 -8.48 -21.99
CA PRO A 16 -19.88 -9.57 -22.95
C PRO A 16 -20.87 -10.71 -22.64
N PRO A 17 -21.19 -11.58 -23.61
CA PRO A 17 -22.03 -12.73 -23.38
C PRO A 17 -21.46 -13.62 -22.25
N GLY A 18 -22.33 -13.96 -21.27
CA GLY A 18 -21.96 -14.79 -20.12
C GLY A 18 -21.28 -14.05 -18.96
N ASP A 19 -21.10 -12.73 -19.04
CA ASP A 19 -20.63 -11.88 -17.95
C ASP A 19 -21.78 -11.01 -17.42
N ASN A 20 -21.62 -10.44 -16.21
CA ASN A 20 -22.57 -9.55 -15.57
C ASN A 20 -22.01 -8.13 -15.35
N LEU A 21 -20.76 -7.89 -15.74
CA LEU A 21 -20.09 -6.59 -15.59
C LEU A 21 -19.54 -6.08 -16.94
N PRO A 22 -19.50 -4.76 -17.13
CA PRO A 22 -18.86 -4.17 -18.30
C PRO A 22 -17.36 -4.52 -18.36
N ARG A 23 -16.90 -4.95 -19.56
CA ARG A 23 -15.50 -5.21 -19.86
C ARG A 23 -15.10 -4.42 -21.11
N HIS A 24 -13.79 -4.20 -21.26
CA HIS A 24 -13.27 -3.67 -22.52
C HIS A 24 -13.23 -4.81 -23.55
N VAL A 25 -14.04 -4.72 -24.59
CA VAL A 25 -14.15 -5.75 -25.64
C VAL A 25 -13.65 -5.17 -26.94
N CYS A 26 -12.83 -5.93 -27.65
CA CYS A 26 -12.35 -5.60 -28.97
C CYS A 26 -13.32 -6.11 -30.03
N ASP A 27 -13.88 -5.19 -30.87
CA ASP A 27 -14.80 -5.58 -31.95
C ASP A 27 -14.08 -6.22 -33.12
N ALA A 28 -12.77 -5.97 -33.27
CA ALA A 28 -12.00 -6.50 -34.40
C ALA A 28 -11.55 -7.95 -34.20
N CYS A 29 -11.09 -8.33 -32.99
CA CYS A 29 -10.57 -9.67 -32.71
C CYS A 29 -11.38 -10.43 -31.64
N GLY A 30 -12.41 -9.83 -31.07
CA GLY A 30 -13.26 -10.46 -30.05
C GLY A 30 -12.64 -10.56 -28.64
N THR A 31 -11.41 -10.12 -28.43
CA THR A 31 -10.73 -10.22 -27.14
C THR A 31 -11.47 -9.43 -26.06
N ILE A 32 -11.70 -10.08 -24.92
CA ILE A 32 -12.29 -9.48 -23.71
C ILE A 32 -11.15 -9.19 -22.74
N HIS A 33 -10.97 -7.92 -22.36
CA HIS A 33 -9.93 -7.49 -21.45
C HIS A 33 -10.47 -7.36 -20.04
N TYR A 34 -9.93 -8.16 -19.13
CA TYR A 34 -10.22 -8.08 -17.69
C TYR A 34 -9.24 -7.13 -17.02
N GLN A 35 -9.75 -6.29 -16.11
CA GLN A 35 -8.95 -5.42 -15.29
C GLN A 35 -9.16 -5.78 -13.81
N ASN A 36 -8.08 -6.10 -13.12
CA ASN A 36 -8.08 -6.40 -11.70
C ASN A 36 -7.62 -5.17 -10.89
N PRO A 37 -7.97 -5.07 -9.61
CA PRO A 37 -7.38 -4.09 -8.72
C PRO A 37 -5.86 -4.18 -8.71
N ARG A 38 -5.19 -3.02 -8.66
CA ARG A 38 -3.74 -2.98 -8.49
C ARG A 38 -3.38 -3.25 -7.04
N MET A 39 -2.36 -4.06 -6.83
CA MET A 39 -1.85 -4.36 -5.50
C MET A 39 -0.69 -3.44 -5.17
N ILE A 40 -0.74 -2.85 -3.98
CA ILE A 40 0.35 -2.09 -3.37
C ILE A 40 0.87 -2.93 -2.21
N VAL A 41 2.18 -3.08 -2.14
CA VAL A 41 2.87 -3.81 -1.08
C VAL A 41 3.86 -2.89 -0.38
N GLY A 42 4.01 -3.04 0.92
CA GLY A 42 4.94 -2.21 1.69
C GLY A 42 5.25 -2.80 3.06
N CYS A 43 6.14 -2.16 3.77
CA CYS A 43 6.65 -2.64 5.05
C CYS A 43 6.62 -1.57 6.14
N VAL A 44 6.06 -1.92 7.29
CA VAL A 44 6.33 -1.26 8.58
C VAL A 44 7.65 -1.83 9.09
N ALA A 45 8.75 -1.21 8.68
CA ALA A 45 10.10 -1.64 9.00
C ALA A 45 10.50 -1.10 10.37
N GLU A 46 10.74 -2.02 11.31
CA GLU A 46 10.97 -1.73 12.73
C GLU A 46 12.45 -1.87 13.10
N TRP A 47 12.91 -0.99 14.00
CA TRP A 47 14.16 -1.13 14.74
C TRP A 47 13.98 -0.62 16.17
N GLU A 48 14.15 -1.49 17.18
CA GLU A 48 14.06 -1.15 18.61
C GLU A 48 12.82 -0.32 18.97
N GLY A 49 11.68 -0.65 18.32
CA GLY A 49 10.41 0.00 18.56
C GLY A 49 10.20 1.33 17.85
N LYS A 50 11.12 1.72 16.98
CA LYS A 50 10.97 2.82 16.05
C LYS A 50 10.61 2.29 14.65
N ILE A 51 9.97 3.12 13.85
CA ILE A 51 9.50 2.79 12.50
C ILE A 51 10.23 3.66 11.49
N LEU A 52 10.67 3.03 10.40
CA LEU A 52 11.23 3.73 9.26
C LEU A 52 10.12 4.39 8.44
N LEU A 53 10.24 5.71 8.26
CA LEU A 53 9.38 6.50 7.38
C LEU A 53 10.20 7.11 6.24
N CYS A 54 9.56 7.26 5.08
CA CYS A 54 10.06 7.94 3.90
C CYS A 54 9.25 9.20 3.63
N LYS A 55 9.92 10.31 3.31
CA LYS A 55 9.28 11.55 2.85
C LYS A 55 9.24 11.55 1.34
N ARG A 56 8.07 11.55 0.76
CA ARG A 56 7.84 11.36 -0.69
C ARG A 56 8.49 12.45 -1.55
N ALA A 57 9.21 12.05 -2.59
CA ALA A 57 9.75 12.93 -3.63
C ALA A 57 8.87 12.96 -4.89
N ILE A 58 7.75 12.22 -4.92
CA ILE A 58 6.88 12.07 -6.09
C ILE A 58 5.42 12.36 -5.77
N GLU A 59 4.64 12.71 -6.81
CA GLU A 59 3.18 12.80 -6.71
C GLU A 59 2.51 11.40 -6.80
N PRO A 60 1.33 11.22 -6.22
CA PRO A 60 0.60 12.18 -5.37
C PRO A 60 1.23 12.30 -3.98
N ARG A 61 0.93 13.41 -3.31
CA ARG A 61 1.36 13.63 -1.92
C ARG A 61 2.86 13.91 -1.74
N TYR A 62 3.46 14.63 -2.69
CA TYR A 62 4.83 15.13 -2.57
C TYR A 62 5.07 15.81 -1.21
N GLY A 63 6.21 15.54 -0.58
CA GLY A 63 6.63 16.13 0.68
C GLY A 63 5.95 15.57 1.94
N LEU A 64 5.02 14.62 1.82
CA LEU A 64 4.38 13.95 2.96
C LEU A 64 5.07 12.61 3.28
N TRP A 65 4.86 12.14 4.51
CA TRP A 65 5.50 10.94 5.04
C TRP A 65 4.70 9.67 4.80
N THR A 66 5.37 8.59 4.53
CA THR A 66 4.78 7.25 4.34
C THR A 66 5.72 6.17 4.88
N VAL A 67 5.23 4.95 5.01
CA VAL A 67 6.11 3.77 5.05
C VAL A 67 6.52 3.42 3.62
N PRO A 68 7.68 2.78 3.39
CA PRO A 68 8.06 2.30 2.06
C PRO A 68 6.99 1.40 1.47
N ALA A 69 6.46 1.74 0.30
CA ALA A 69 5.41 0.97 -0.34
C ALA A 69 5.17 1.40 -1.80
N GLY A 70 5.04 0.44 -2.71
CA GLY A 70 4.72 0.68 -4.11
C GLY A 70 3.96 -0.47 -4.76
N PHE A 71 3.88 -0.47 -6.08
CA PHE A 71 3.13 -1.48 -6.82
C PHE A 71 3.83 -2.83 -6.82
N LEU A 72 3.06 -3.89 -6.58
CA LEU A 72 3.53 -5.27 -6.77
C LEU A 72 3.82 -5.50 -8.25
N GLU A 73 4.99 -6.04 -8.55
CA GLU A 73 5.41 -6.39 -9.90
C GLU A 73 5.05 -7.83 -10.27
N ASN A 74 4.95 -8.10 -11.58
CA ASN A 74 4.72 -9.45 -12.07
C ASN A 74 5.92 -10.35 -11.77
N GLY A 75 5.66 -11.56 -11.28
CA GLY A 75 6.70 -12.56 -11.03
C GLY A 75 7.34 -12.50 -9.64
N GLU A 76 6.96 -11.53 -8.78
CA GLU A 76 7.41 -11.48 -7.39
C GLU A 76 6.33 -11.91 -6.40
N THR A 77 6.75 -12.36 -5.22
CA THR A 77 5.82 -12.55 -4.09
C THR A 77 5.52 -11.21 -3.42
N THR A 78 4.39 -11.12 -2.73
CA THR A 78 4.03 -9.88 -2.00
C THR A 78 5.05 -9.47 -0.94
N ALA A 79 5.68 -10.46 -0.28
CA ALA A 79 6.77 -10.19 0.66
C ALA A 79 8.04 -9.71 -0.03
N ALA A 80 8.40 -10.30 -1.19
CA ALA A 80 9.55 -9.85 -1.98
C ALA A 80 9.35 -8.42 -2.49
N GLY A 81 8.14 -8.09 -2.97
CA GLY A 81 7.80 -6.73 -3.38
C GLY A 81 7.92 -5.72 -2.22
N ALA A 82 7.45 -6.06 -1.02
CA ALA A 82 7.62 -5.20 0.14
C ALA A 82 9.09 -4.98 0.54
N GLN A 83 9.95 -6.02 0.37
CA GLN A 83 11.39 -5.88 0.57
C GLN A 83 12.03 -4.98 -0.49
N ARG A 84 11.68 -5.18 -1.76
CA ARG A 84 12.18 -4.39 -2.89
C ARG A 84 11.81 -2.91 -2.70
N GLU A 85 10.55 -2.59 -2.44
CA GLU A 85 10.09 -1.21 -2.19
C GLU A 85 10.83 -0.56 -1.00
N THR A 86 11.09 -1.33 0.08
CA THR A 86 11.84 -0.82 1.22
C THR A 86 13.30 -0.51 0.84
N LEU A 87 13.90 -1.35 -0.01
CA LEU A 87 15.25 -1.10 -0.51
C LEU A 87 15.30 0.08 -1.48
N GLU A 88 14.33 0.20 -2.40
CA GLU A 88 14.29 1.26 -3.42
C GLU A 88 14.01 2.63 -2.80
N GLU A 89 12.98 2.76 -1.94
CA GLU A 89 12.57 4.03 -1.35
C GLU A 89 13.44 4.48 -0.17
N ALA A 90 14.00 3.52 0.59
CA ALA A 90 14.73 3.82 1.82
C ALA A 90 16.17 3.30 1.85
N LYS A 91 16.65 2.62 0.80
CA LYS A 91 17.94 1.91 0.80
C LYS A 91 18.12 0.96 1.99
N ALA A 92 17.03 0.59 2.63
CA ALA A 92 17.01 -0.21 3.85
C ALA A 92 16.79 -1.69 3.54
N ARG A 93 17.55 -2.54 4.22
CA ARG A 93 17.39 -3.99 4.18
C ARG A 93 16.47 -4.43 5.29
N VAL A 94 15.43 -5.22 4.94
CA VAL A 94 14.42 -5.66 5.89
C VAL A 94 14.18 -7.17 5.79
N GLU A 95 13.98 -7.81 6.92
CA GLU A 95 13.42 -9.16 7.00
C GLU A 95 11.91 -9.04 7.24
N ILE A 96 11.13 -9.54 6.28
CA ILE A 96 9.65 -9.53 6.40
C ILE A 96 9.23 -10.62 7.40
N ASP A 97 8.40 -10.23 8.35
CA ASP A 97 7.83 -11.13 9.37
C ASP A 97 6.47 -11.65 8.92
N THR A 98 5.44 -10.80 8.89
CA THR A 98 4.07 -11.23 8.61
C THR A 98 3.27 -10.14 7.89
N LEU A 99 2.22 -10.55 7.18
CA LEU A 99 1.20 -9.61 6.70
C LEU A 99 0.49 -9.01 7.92
N PHE A 100 0.62 -7.70 8.07
CA PHE A 100 0.12 -6.99 9.23
C PHE A 100 -1.20 -6.27 8.99
N ALA A 101 -1.33 -5.62 7.81
CA ALA A 101 -2.56 -4.93 7.46
C ALA A 101 -2.93 -5.11 5.99
N LEU A 102 -4.25 -5.22 5.72
CA LEU A 102 -4.82 -5.23 4.39
C LEU A 102 -5.93 -4.18 4.29
N TYR A 103 -5.82 -3.27 3.32
CA TYR A 103 -6.86 -2.28 3.07
C TYR A 103 -7.40 -2.38 1.66
N ASN A 104 -8.73 -2.39 1.56
CA ASN A 104 -9.44 -2.31 0.29
C ASN A 104 -9.76 -0.85 -0.04
N LEU A 105 -9.43 -0.40 -1.25
CA LEU A 105 -9.74 0.92 -1.79
C LEU A 105 -10.56 0.76 -3.09
N PRO A 106 -11.85 0.35 -3.01
CA PRO A 106 -12.64 0.05 -4.20
C PRO A 106 -12.80 1.24 -5.15
N HIS A 107 -12.85 2.45 -4.60
CA HIS A 107 -13.04 3.69 -5.36
C HIS A 107 -11.90 4.05 -6.32
N ILE A 108 -10.71 3.45 -6.12
CA ILE A 108 -9.54 3.61 -7.01
C ILE A 108 -9.00 2.27 -7.51
N ASN A 109 -9.74 1.17 -7.28
CA ASN A 109 -9.36 -0.18 -7.67
C ASN A 109 -7.95 -0.57 -7.17
N GLN A 110 -7.73 -0.43 -5.86
CA GLN A 110 -6.47 -0.79 -5.22
C GLN A 110 -6.68 -1.65 -3.98
N VAL A 111 -5.70 -2.50 -3.69
CA VAL A 111 -5.56 -3.26 -2.44
C VAL A 111 -4.17 -3.00 -1.88
N TYR A 112 -4.11 -2.56 -0.63
CA TYR A 112 -2.85 -2.36 0.09
C TYR A 112 -2.58 -3.55 0.99
N MET A 113 -1.39 -4.11 0.92
CA MET A 113 -0.87 -5.17 1.77
C MET A 113 0.38 -4.66 2.47
N LEU A 114 0.26 -4.35 3.76
CA LEU A 114 1.36 -3.83 4.56
C LEU A 114 1.86 -4.91 5.51
N PHE A 115 3.12 -5.26 5.33
CA PHE A 115 3.82 -6.24 6.15
C PHE A 115 4.46 -5.57 7.36
N ARG A 116 4.63 -6.31 8.43
CA ARG A 116 5.58 -5.97 9.48
C ARG A 116 6.91 -6.65 9.15
N GLY A 117 8.00 -5.93 9.40
CA GLY A 117 9.33 -6.47 9.21
C GLY A 117 10.35 -5.78 10.11
N ARG A 118 11.50 -6.40 10.24
CA ARG A 118 12.62 -5.90 11.05
C ARG A 118 13.73 -5.41 10.14
N LEU A 119 14.25 -4.21 10.39
CA LEU A 119 15.49 -3.77 9.75
C LEU A 119 16.64 -4.71 10.10
N LEU A 120 17.50 -5.00 9.13
CA LEU A 120 18.68 -5.84 9.34
C LEU A 120 19.85 -5.04 9.91
N ASP A 121 19.87 -3.75 9.66
CA ASP A 121 20.88 -2.80 10.14
C ASP A 121 20.33 -1.36 10.06
N LEU A 122 21.17 -0.38 10.41
CA LEU A 122 20.86 1.05 10.35
C LEU A 122 21.49 1.75 9.13
N ASP A 123 21.96 1.00 8.14
CA ASP A 123 22.45 1.53 6.87
C ASP A 123 21.28 1.78 5.92
N PHE A 124 20.58 2.91 6.14
CA PHE A 124 19.46 3.33 5.33
C PHE A 124 19.60 4.82 4.94
N GLY A 125 18.89 5.22 3.92
CA GLY A 125 18.89 6.60 3.42
C GLY A 125 17.84 6.78 2.31
N PRO A 126 17.58 8.00 1.85
CA PRO A 126 16.58 8.24 0.83
C PRO A 126 16.99 7.57 -0.51
N GLY A 127 16.03 6.86 -1.09
CA GLY A 127 16.08 6.41 -2.48
C GLY A 127 15.65 7.54 -3.43
N GLU A 128 15.52 7.23 -4.72
CA GLU A 128 15.19 8.24 -5.75
C GLU A 128 13.81 8.86 -5.57
N GLU A 129 12.86 8.11 -5.03
CA GLU A 129 11.49 8.56 -4.76
C GLU A 129 11.29 9.12 -3.36
N SER A 130 12.37 9.31 -2.59
CA SER A 130 12.34 9.84 -1.22
C SER A 130 13.21 11.07 -1.05
N LEU A 131 12.67 12.12 -0.43
CA LEU A 131 13.41 13.33 -0.05
C LEU A 131 14.24 13.11 1.23
N GLU A 132 13.70 12.29 2.14
CA GLU A 132 14.26 12.05 3.47
C GLU A 132 13.77 10.70 3.98
N THR A 133 14.59 10.03 4.78
CA THR A 133 14.20 8.85 5.56
C THR A 133 14.47 9.10 7.02
N ARG A 134 13.57 8.62 7.89
CA ARG A 134 13.69 8.83 9.33
C ARG A 134 13.19 7.64 10.13
N LEU A 135 13.93 7.26 11.16
CA LEU A 135 13.50 6.27 12.15
C LEU A 135 12.83 7.01 13.31
N VAL A 136 11.53 6.78 13.52
CA VAL A 136 10.71 7.53 14.47
C VAL A 136 10.06 6.64 15.52
N GLY A 137 10.03 7.09 16.77
CA GLY A 137 9.17 6.54 17.80
C GLY A 137 7.73 7.07 17.69
N GLU A 138 6.81 6.53 18.49
CA GLU A 138 5.38 6.87 18.43
C GLU A 138 5.11 8.37 18.56
N THR A 139 5.78 9.05 19.51
CA THR A 139 5.63 10.47 19.78
C THR A 139 6.27 11.37 18.73
N GLU A 140 7.15 10.80 17.88
CA GLU A 140 7.87 11.51 16.83
C GLU A 140 7.18 11.37 15.45
N VAL A 141 6.13 10.54 15.36
CA VAL A 141 5.39 10.36 14.09
C VAL A 141 4.72 11.67 13.69
N PRO A 142 4.97 12.18 12.47
CA PRO A 142 4.34 13.41 11.98
C PRO A 142 2.90 13.14 11.52
N TRP A 143 1.99 12.88 12.45
CA TRP A 143 0.62 12.39 12.20
C TRP A 143 -0.19 13.23 11.22
N ASN A 144 0.02 14.55 11.19
CA ASN A 144 -0.68 15.46 10.27
C ASN A 144 -0.07 15.52 8.87
N GLU A 145 1.13 14.96 8.72
CA GLU A 145 1.87 14.90 7.46
C GLU A 145 1.95 13.49 6.88
N ILE A 146 1.21 12.52 7.43
CA ILE A 146 1.13 11.18 6.84
C ILE A 146 0.32 11.22 5.55
N ALA A 147 0.92 10.77 4.46
CA ALA A 147 0.41 10.88 3.10
C ALA A 147 -0.93 10.18 2.87
N PHE A 148 -1.06 8.97 3.43
CA PHE A 148 -2.18 8.08 3.14
C PHE A 148 -2.86 7.59 4.41
N VAL A 149 -4.20 7.55 4.37
CA VAL A 149 -5.01 7.06 5.49
C VAL A 149 -4.73 5.58 5.81
N THR A 150 -4.39 4.78 4.81
CA THR A 150 -3.96 3.38 4.99
C THR A 150 -2.72 3.29 5.86
N VAL A 151 -1.70 4.09 5.56
CA VAL A 151 -0.46 4.17 6.35
C VAL A 151 -0.74 4.68 7.76
N ARG A 152 -1.52 5.77 7.87
CA ARG A 152 -1.88 6.32 9.18
C ARG A 152 -2.56 5.28 10.08
N ASN A 153 -3.53 4.55 9.54
CA ASN A 153 -4.23 3.51 10.29
C ASN A 153 -3.31 2.35 10.65
N THR A 154 -2.44 1.93 9.73
CA THR A 154 -1.44 0.88 10.00
C THR A 154 -0.51 1.27 11.13
N LEU A 155 -0.02 2.50 11.17
CA LEU A 155 0.83 2.99 12.26
C LEU A 155 0.08 3.05 13.60
N ILE A 156 -1.19 3.47 13.60
CA ILE A 156 -2.05 3.44 14.80
C ILE A 156 -2.19 2.00 15.33
N HIS A 157 -2.49 1.04 14.45
CA HIS A 157 -2.57 -0.38 14.82
C HIS A 157 -1.23 -0.88 15.36
N TYR A 158 -0.14 -0.57 14.67
CA TYR A 158 1.20 -0.99 15.08
C TYR A 158 1.54 -0.54 16.50
N PHE A 159 1.35 0.74 16.83
CA PHE A 159 1.68 1.23 18.16
C PHE A 159 0.71 0.73 19.23
N ASN A 160 -0.57 0.51 18.90
CA ASN A 160 -1.53 -0.11 19.83
C ASN A 160 -1.13 -1.55 20.15
N ASP A 161 -0.86 -2.35 19.12
CA ASP A 161 -0.45 -3.74 19.24
C ASP A 161 0.86 -3.86 20.04
N ARG A 162 1.82 -2.98 19.75
CA ARG A 162 3.08 -2.91 20.47
C ARG A 162 2.89 -2.64 21.97
N ARG A 163 1.99 -1.72 22.34
CA ARG A 163 1.67 -1.44 23.75
C ARG A 163 1.02 -2.63 24.44
N SER A 164 0.19 -3.39 23.72
CA SER A 164 -0.44 -4.60 24.26
C SER A 164 0.48 -5.82 24.30
N GLY A 165 1.62 -5.76 23.59
CA GLY A 165 2.52 -6.91 23.41
C GLY A 165 1.98 -7.98 22.45
N HIS A 166 0.88 -7.72 21.75
CA HIS A 166 0.25 -8.67 20.84
C HIS A 166 -0.02 -8.03 19.49
N PHE A 167 0.62 -8.55 18.43
CA PHE A 167 0.43 -8.10 17.06
C PHE A 167 -0.60 -8.97 16.35
N GLY A 168 -1.72 -8.36 15.95
CA GLY A 168 -2.80 -8.98 15.20
C GLY A 168 -2.72 -8.69 13.71
N PHE A 169 -3.64 -9.29 12.95
CA PHE A 169 -3.89 -8.94 11.55
C PHE A 169 -5.03 -7.92 11.48
N HIS A 170 -4.82 -6.83 10.76
CA HIS A 170 -5.78 -5.73 10.61
C HIS A 170 -6.31 -5.64 9.19
N MET A 171 -7.63 -5.57 9.02
CA MET A 171 -8.25 -5.43 7.72
C MET A 171 -9.31 -4.33 7.73
N GLY A 172 -9.38 -3.55 6.65
CA GLY A 172 -10.37 -2.49 6.53
C GLY A 172 -10.66 -2.08 5.09
N THR A 173 -11.66 -1.21 4.94
CA THR A 173 -12.01 -0.57 3.67
C THR A 173 -11.91 0.94 3.84
N VAL A 174 -11.24 1.62 2.92
CA VAL A 174 -11.11 3.07 2.89
C VAL A 174 -12.12 3.65 1.90
N SER A 175 -12.98 4.54 2.38
CA SER A 175 -13.93 5.28 1.56
C SER A 175 -13.28 6.53 0.93
N PRO A 176 -13.88 7.13 -0.12
CA PRO A 176 -13.37 8.36 -0.75
C PRO A 176 -13.21 9.55 0.21
N MET A 177 -13.92 9.57 1.33
CA MET A 177 -13.83 10.59 2.36
C MET A 177 -12.73 10.33 3.40
N GLY A 178 -11.84 9.37 3.17
CA GLY A 178 -10.73 9.06 4.06
C GLY A 178 -11.11 8.38 5.38
N ARG A 179 -12.36 7.95 5.55
CA ARG A 179 -12.80 7.17 6.71
C ARG A 179 -12.56 5.68 6.41
N SER A 180 -11.81 5.00 7.28
CA SER A 180 -11.75 3.54 7.23
C SER A 180 -12.88 2.94 8.07
N SER A 181 -13.49 1.89 7.57
CA SER A 181 -14.34 1.00 8.35
C SER A 181 -13.59 -0.30 8.59
N GLY A 182 -13.48 -0.72 9.84
CA GLY A 182 -13.01 -2.06 10.20
C GLY A 182 -14.01 -3.14 9.78
N PRO A 183 -13.71 -4.42 10.02
CA PRO A 183 -14.57 -5.55 9.66
C PRO A 183 -15.99 -5.47 10.23
N GLN A 184 -16.20 -4.64 11.26
CA GLN A 184 -17.49 -4.39 11.90
C GLN A 184 -18.03 -2.97 11.69
N GLY A 185 -17.48 -2.18 10.77
CA GLY A 185 -17.94 -0.83 10.47
C GLY A 185 -17.52 0.26 11.47
N GLU A 186 -16.71 -0.04 12.48
CA GLU A 186 -16.21 0.97 13.41
C GLU A 186 -15.08 1.81 12.81
N ALA A 187 -15.21 3.13 12.92
CA ALA A 187 -14.16 4.06 12.50
C ALA A 187 -13.00 4.00 13.51
N VAL A 188 -11.79 3.68 13.04
CA VAL A 188 -10.59 3.73 13.86
C VAL A 188 -10.35 5.18 14.28
N ARG A 189 -10.52 5.49 15.57
CA ARG A 189 -10.19 6.78 16.17
C ARG A 189 -8.82 6.68 16.84
N PRO A 190 -7.91 7.66 16.65
CA PRO A 190 -6.74 7.72 17.48
C PRO A 190 -7.17 8.08 18.91
N ASN A 191 -6.68 7.33 19.89
CA ASN A 191 -6.72 7.82 21.27
C ASN A 191 -5.68 8.94 21.38
N LEU A 192 -6.15 10.17 21.54
CA LEU A 192 -5.33 11.31 21.94
C LEU A 192 -4.97 11.20 23.42
#